data_bc59edd67f9ac6a6f5b0ebdfd6e27695
#
_entry.id   bc59edd67f9ac6a6f5b0ebdfd6e27695
#
_cell.length_a   1.000
_cell.length_b   1.000
_cell.length_c   1.000
_cell.angle_alpha   90.00
_cell.angle_beta   90.00
_cell.angle_gamma   90.00
#
_symmetry.space_group_name_H-M   'P 1'
#
loop_
_entity.id
_entity.type
_entity.pdbx_description
1 polymer ?
#
loop_
_entity_poly.entity_id
_entity_poly.type
_entity_poly.pdbx_seq_one_letter_code
_entity_poly.pdbx_strand_id
1 'polypeptide(L)'
;MSPFGTLRSALLGLLLLLSPSLLSAGVPPEAPAWSAPEVGAVTCGLEGQRSYSHPQLCLLRLGSSEVLQLSFDLLGGQGAPLLSYRLRLCEPDWRASELYASEYLSGADSDQLPPPRPSVGTLQPYQHYELALGAQLFQRSGNYLLEILDESGERSLLRVPLSVYEQRLRLEGRVTPDAWGELRGGLQQVEVELRGLSLADRAALGEGLQLFVIQDSRWETAQRLGQPSDEGSDGQSYRGSAAARFAAGSGYYRVEHRSDRGPSQGVGASYSSASGLLGLELHPRQPRGGQPFSYEEQRQGLQLLSTLRGESATEGDYHELRFRLQCPEPLAGRVYLEGEAFRYMPLERRELRYDAATRSYQLALPLKQGYQEYQFVYRPEGSDRLETATLMGDHYQTEHHYTVLAYVRSHSDRTPRLWAVLQL
;
A
#
# COMPACT_ATOMS: atom_id res chain seq x y z
N MET A 1 -44.42 37.24 -64.19
CA MET A 1 -45.37 36.38 -63.43
C MET A 1 -44.56 35.61 -62.36
N SER A 2 -44.69 36.01 -61.11
CA SER A 2 -44.10 35.34 -59.94
C SER A 2 -44.71 33.94 -59.74
N PRO A 3 -43.99 33.06 -59.06
CA PRO A 3 -44.52 32.71 -57.79
C PRO A 3 -43.49 32.57 -56.65
N PHE A 4 -44.03 32.73 -55.48
CA PHE A 4 -43.54 32.64 -54.13
C PHE A 4 -42.77 31.32 -53.83
N GLY A 5 -41.60 31.47 -53.13
CA GLY A 5 -40.89 30.38 -52.49
C GLY A 5 -40.83 30.63 -50.99
N THR A 6 -41.36 29.71 -50.24
CA THR A 6 -41.49 29.67 -48.79
C THR A 6 -40.15 29.42 -48.07
N LEU A 7 -39.77 30.31 -47.13
CA LEU A 7 -38.71 30.11 -46.14
C LEU A 7 -39.17 29.03 -45.15
N ARG A 8 -38.39 27.96 -45.03
CA ARG A 8 -38.43 27.02 -43.90
C ARG A 8 -37.27 27.31 -42.96
N SER A 9 -37.59 27.87 -41.81
CA SER A 9 -36.68 28.04 -40.69
C SER A 9 -36.39 26.69 -40.08
N ALA A 10 -35.11 26.24 -40.15
CA ALA A 10 -34.62 25.11 -39.41
C ALA A 10 -34.13 25.58 -38.05
N LEU A 11 -34.88 25.28 -36.97
CA LEU A 11 -34.43 25.37 -35.60
C LEU A 11 -33.41 24.22 -35.34
N LEU A 12 -32.12 24.56 -35.24
CA LEU A 12 -31.11 23.63 -34.73
C LEU A 12 -31.23 23.66 -33.21
N GLY A 13 -31.84 22.62 -32.65
CA GLY A 13 -31.82 22.32 -31.22
C GLY A 13 -30.46 21.85 -30.80
N LEU A 14 -29.72 22.69 -30.08
CA LEU A 14 -28.44 22.32 -29.43
C LEU A 14 -28.76 21.46 -28.21
N LEU A 15 -28.73 20.14 -28.35
CA LEU A 15 -28.76 19.20 -27.24
C LEU A 15 -27.41 19.26 -26.55
N LEU A 16 -27.29 20.00 -25.47
CA LEU A 16 -26.20 19.91 -24.50
C LEU A 16 -26.30 18.53 -23.79
N LEU A 17 -25.55 17.57 -24.27
CA LEU A 17 -25.26 16.34 -23.55
C LEU A 17 -24.41 16.70 -22.32
N LEU A 18 -25.06 16.91 -21.20
CA LEU A 18 -24.45 16.88 -19.88
C LEU A 18 -23.99 15.46 -19.65
N SER A 19 -22.75 15.18 -20.01
CA SER A 19 -22.05 13.97 -19.52
C SER A 19 -21.97 14.09 -18.01
N PRO A 20 -22.48 13.11 -17.23
CA PRO A 20 -22.16 13.06 -15.82
C PRO A 20 -20.66 12.83 -15.71
N SER A 21 -19.91 13.85 -15.34
CA SER A 21 -18.55 13.69 -14.84
C SER A 21 -18.63 12.78 -13.63
N LEU A 22 -18.40 11.48 -13.84
CA LEU A 22 -18.00 10.56 -12.81
C LEU A 22 -16.79 11.21 -12.14
N LEU A 23 -16.98 11.77 -10.94
CA LEU A 23 -15.89 12.12 -10.04
C LEU A 23 -15.13 10.83 -9.80
N SER A 24 -14.11 10.61 -10.62
CA SER A 24 -13.05 9.66 -10.35
C SER A 24 -12.51 10.02 -8.98
N ALA A 25 -12.71 9.14 -8.01
CA ALA A 25 -11.98 9.20 -6.76
C ALA A 25 -10.49 9.12 -7.15
N GLY A 26 -9.81 10.26 -7.15
CA GLY A 26 -8.46 10.36 -7.67
C GLY A 26 -7.53 9.47 -6.85
N VAL A 27 -6.92 8.53 -7.54
CA VAL A 27 -5.67 7.90 -7.06
C VAL A 27 -4.70 9.03 -6.72
N PRO A 28 -4.03 9.00 -5.57
CA PRO A 28 -3.02 10.01 -5.24
C PRO A 28 -2.05 10.19 -6.41
N PRO A 29 -1.69 11.41 -6.79
CA PRO A 29 -0.88 11.67 -7.99
C PRO A 29 0.52 11.06 -7.98
N GLU A 30 1.00 10.61 -6.82
CA GLU A 30 2.22 9.81 -6.68
C GLU A 30 2.00 8.74 -5.60
N ALA A 31 2.43 7.48 -5.87
CA ALA A 31 2.45 6.45 -4.85
C ALA A 31 3.29 6.96 -3.66
N PRO A 32 2.72 7.07 -2.43
CA PRO A 32 3.45 7.62 -1.30
C PRO A 32 4.60 6.71 -0.85
N ALA A 33 4.55 5.42 -1.19
CA ALA A 33 5.60 4.44 -0.93
C ALA A 33 6.47 4.24 -2.16
N TRP A 34 7.79 4.45 -2.03
CA TRP A 34 8.73 4.32 -3.13
C TRP A 34 10.15 4.07 -2.64
N SER A 35 10.94 3.30 -3.39
CA SER A 35 12.37 3.10 -3.14
C SER A 35 13.21 3.12 -4.41
N ALA A 36 14.43 3.67 -4.29
CA ALA A 36 15.47 3.58 -5.30
C ALA A 36 15.95 2.12 -5.46
N PRO A 37 16.58 1.76 -6.60
CA PRO A 37 17.03 0.40 -6.87
C PRO A 37 18.02 -0.16 -5.84
N GLU A 38 18.85 0.67 -5.27
CA GLU A 38 19.85 0.32 -4.25
C GLU A 38 19.27 0.11 -2.85
N VAL A 39 18.00 0.46 -2.62
CA VAL A 39 17.32 0.17 -1.36
C VAL A 39 16.79 -1.26 -1.40
N GLY A 40 17.20 -2.05 -0.43
CA GLY A 40 16.81 -3.45 -0.26
C GLY A 40 15.56 -3.60 0.61
N ALA A 41 15.65 -4.51 1.57
CA ALA A 41 14.53 -4.77 2.48
C ALA A 41 14.19 -3.55 3.32
N VAL A 42 12.88 -3.23 3.41
CA VAL A 42 12.37 -2.12 4.21
C VAL A 42 11.33 -2.67 5.19
N THR A 43 11.42 -2.29 6.46
CA THR A 43 10.39 -2.56 7.46
C THR A 43 10.02 -1.28 8.21
N CYS A 44 8.73 -1.08 8.45
CA CYS A 44 8.23 0.07 9.21
C CYS A 44 7.08 -0.39 10.10
N GLY A 45 7.10 -0.02 11.39
CA GLY A 45 6.07 -0.38 12.36
C GLY A 45 6.35 0.21 13.73
N LEU A 46 5.49 -0.05 14.70
CA LEU A 46 5.72 0.36 16.08
C LEU A 46 6.76 -0.53 16.76
N GLU A 47 7.64 0.09 17.56
CA GLU A 47 8.63 -0.64 18.35
C GLU A 47 7.96 -1.67 19.27
N GLY A 48 8.45 -2.90 19.24
CA GLY A 48 7.90 -4.01 20.04
C GLY A 48 6.54 -4.54 19.62
N GLN A 49 5.92 -3.99 18.58
CA GLN A 49 4.57 -4.36 18.12
C GLN A 49 4.56 -4.92 16.68
N ARG A 50 5.58 -5.69 16.30
CA ARG A 50 5.59 -6.29 14.97
C ARG A 50 4.43 -7.28 14.82
N SER A 51 3.62 -7.11 13.77
CA SER A 51 2.61 -8.09 13.39
C SER A 51 3.26 -9.33 12.78
N TYR A 52 2.74 -10.50 13.14
CA TYR A 52 3.08 -11.78 12.53
C TYR A 52 1.90 -12.39 11.76
N SER A 53 0.78 -11.67 11.70
CA SER A 53 -0.47 -12.14 11.08
C SER A 53 -0.78 -11.45 9.77
N HIS A 54 -0.48 -10.17 9.62
CA HIS A 54 -0.76 -9.39 8.41
C HIS A 54 0.13 -8.14 8.33
N PRO A 55 0.31 -7.56 7.12
CA PRO A 55 0.97 -6.28 6.94
C PRO A 55 0.23 -5.16 7.68
N GLN A 56 0.98 -4.18 8.17
CA GLN A 56 0.41 -3.02 8.89
C GLN A 56 0.77 -1.71 8.19
N LEU A 57 -0.10 -0.69 8.36
CA LEU A 57 0.24 0.69 8.07
C LEU A 57 1.17 1.23 9.19
N CYS A 58 2.03 2.18 8.83
CA CYS A 58 2.83 2.92 9.80
C CYS A 58 1.92 3.96 10.50
N LEU A 59 1.29 3.56 11.59
CA LEU A 59 0.36 4.38 12.37
C LEU A 59 0.96 4.71 13.73
N LEU A 60 0.85 5.97 14.15
CA LEU A 60 1.36 6.47 15.41
C LEU A 60 0.27 7.30 16.13
N ARG A 61 0.03 7.06 17.39
CA ARG A 61 -0.96 7.82 18.14
C ARG A 61 -0.36 9.12 18.67
N LEU A 62 -0.98 10.25 18.33
CA LEU A 62 -0.57 11.57 18.79
C LEU A 62 -0.63 11.65 20.33
N GLY A 63 0.44 12.19 20.94
CA GLY A 63 0.53 12.36 22.39
C GLY A 63 0.75 11.07 23.18
N SER A 64 1.03 9.94 22.51
CA SER A 64 1.44 8.70 23.17
C SER A 64 2.94 8.64 23.40
N SER A 65 3.40 7.55 24.03
CA SER A 65 4.82 7.20 24.14
C SER A 65 5.29 6.23 23.05
N GLU A 66 4.48 5.99 22.02
CA GLU A 66 4.83 5.10 20.92
C GLU A 66 6.03 5.61 20.15
N VAL A 67 6.81 4.67 19.65
CA VAL A 67 7.97 4.92 18.78
C VAL A 67 7.77 4.16 17.49
N LEU A 68 7.84 4.86 16.36
CA LEU A 68 7.88 4.25 15.04
C LEU A 68 9.32 3.87 14.72
N GLN A 69 9.52 2.59 14.36
CA GLN A 69 10.80 2.06 13.93
C GLN A 69 10.77 1.83 12.43
N LEU A 70 11.61 2.55 11.69
CA LEU A 70 11.94 2.28 10.30
C LEU A 70 13.29 1.57 10.24
N SER A 71 13.42 0.47 9.48
CA SER A 71 14.71 -0.06 9.10
C SER A 71 14.75 -0.39 7.62
N PHE A 72 15.92 -0.23 7.00
CA PHE A 72 16.14 -0.56 5.60
C PHE A 72 17.61 -0.87 5.34
N ASP A 73 17.86 -1.60 4.25
CA ASP A 73 19.20 -1.90 3.79
C ASP A 73 19.55 -1.04 2.56
N LEU A 74 20.76 -0.49 2.54
CA LEU A 74 21.34 0.10 1.34
C LEU A 74 22.31 -0.91 0.72
N LEU A 75 21.96 -1.45 -0.44
CA LEU A 75 22.68 -2.51 -1.14
C LEU A 75 23.90 -1.95 -1.87
N GLY A 76 24.98 -2.73 -1.86
CA GLY A 76 26.21 -2.37 -2.54
C GLY A 76 26.99 -1.30 -1.79
N GLY A 77 28.07 -0.84 -2.42
CA GLY A 77 28.87 0.28 -1.93
C GLY A 77 29.94 -0.12 -0.91
N GLN A 78 31.11 0.50 -1.09
CA GLN A 78 32.14 0.55 -0.05
C GLN A 78 31.90 1.82 0.77
N GLY A 79 31.72 1.70 2.06
CA GLY A 79 31.51 2.81 2.98
C GLY A 79 30.13 2.82 3.62
N ALA A 80 29.95 3.71 4.57
CA ALA A 80 28.71 3.97 5.29
C ALA A 80 28.28 5.42 4.98
N PRO A 81 27.51 5.67 3.90
CA PRO A 81 27.12 7.01 3.55
C PRO A 81 26.28 7.66 4.67
N LEU A 82 26.51 8.95 4.91
CA LEU A 82 25.74 9.74 5.86
C LEU A 82 24.43 10.16 5.20
N LEU A 83 23.38 9.40 5.49
CA LEU A 83 22.05 9.71 4.99
C LEU A 83 21.35 10.70 5.92
N SER A 84 20.39 11.43 5.37
CA SER A 84 19.49 12.29 6.12
C SER A 84 18.04 11.88 5.88
N TYR A 85 17.14 12.34 6.76
CA TYR A 85 15.70 12.20 6.55
C TYR A 85 15.01 13.56 6.57
N ARG A 86 13.84 13.61 5.97
CA ARG A 86 12.92 14.74 6.01
C ARG A 86 11.50 14.28 6.22
N LEU A 87 10.77 14.98 7.11
CA LEU A 87 9.35 14.76 7.41
C LEU A 87 8.51 15.90 6.84
N ARG A 88 7.50 15.58 6.06
CA ARG A 88 6.55 16.55 5.53
C ARG A 88 5.13 16.13 5.86
N LEU A 89 4.33 17.07 6.43
CA LEU A 89 2.89 16.88 6.57
C LEU A 89 2.24 16.92 5.18
N CYS A 90 1.30 16.01 4.95
CA CYS A 90 0.55 15.89 3.71
C CYS A 90 -0.96 15.98 3.96
N GLU A 91 -1.68 16.39 2.92
CA GLU A 91 -3.13 16.24 2.81
C GLU A 91 -3.53 14.75 2.76
N PRO A 92 -4.81 14.40 2.95
CA PRO A 92 -5.25 13.00 2.84
C PRO A 92 -4.93 12.32 1.50
N ASP A 93 -4.75 13.11 0.43
CA ASP A 93 -4.36 12.65 -0.91
C ASP A 93 -2.85 12.70 -1.18
N TRP A 94 -2.04 12.83 -0.14
CA TRP A 94 -0.57 12.87 -0.15
C TRP A 94 0.07 14.11 -0.78
N ARG A 95 -0.70 15.11 -1.21
CA ARG A 95 -0.12 16.41 -1.57
C ARG A 95 0.48 17.08 -0.34
N ALA A 96 1.60 17.76 -0.50
CA ALA A 96 2.23 18.48 0.60
C ALA A 96 1.27 19.52 1.20
N SER A 97 1.22 19.58 2.52
CA SER A 97 0.49 20.63 3.25
C SER A 97 1.17 21.99 3.08
N GLU A 98 0.39 23.06 3.15
CA GLU A 98 0.89 24.44 3.14
C GLU A 98 1.35 24.93 4.52
N LEU A 99 1.32 24.08 5.55
CA LEU A 99 1.78 24.42 6.89
C LEU A 99 3.30 24.43 6.96
N TYR A 100 3.84 25.34 7.78
CA TYR A 100 5.27 25.33 8.12
C TYR A 100 5.61 24.19 9.09
N ALA A 101 6.82 23.69 9.04
CA ALA A 101 7.27 22.57 9.90
C ALA A 101 7.00 22.81 11.39
N SER A 102 7.22 24.04 11.89
CA SER A 102 6.95 24.43 13.28
C SER A 102 5.47 24.35 13.69
N GLU A 103 4.54 24.20 12.77
CA GLU A 103 3.10 24.07 13.06
C GLU A 103 2.67 22.60 13.23
N TYR A 104 3.52 21.63 12.84
CA TYR A 104 3.20 20.22 12.95
C TYR A 104 4.28 19.35 13.58
N LEU A 105 5.52 19.86 13.76
CA LEU A 105 6.61 19.18 14.47
C LEU A 105 7.12 20.02 15.65
N SER A 106 7.60 19.33 16.69
CA SER A 106 8.23 19.96 17.87
C SER A 106 9.73 20.25 17.67
N GLY A 107 10.30 19.95 16.52
CA GLY A 107 11.71 20.13 16.20
C GLY A 107 11.92 20.43 14.72
N ALA A 108 13.12 20.17 14.22
CA ALA A 108 13.43 20.27 12.81
C ALA A 108 12.66 19.21 11.99
N ASP A 109 12.34 19.53 10.75
CA ASP A 109 11.70 18.61 9.81
C ASP A 109 12.69 17.64 9.15
N SER A 110 13.97 17.81 9.38
CA SER A 110 15.07 17.03 8.82
C SER A 110 16.22 16.87 9.81
N ASP A 111 16.87 15.70 9.76
CA ASP A 111 18.05 15.40 10.56
C ASP A 111 18.85 14.29 9.86
N GLN A 112 20.05 14.02 10.36
CA GLN A 112 20.86 12.90 9.91
C GLN A 112 20.38 11.58 10.50
N LEU A 113 20.50 10.48 9.73
CA LEU A 113 20.27 9.15 10.26
C LEU A 113 21.41 8.74 11.20
N PRO A 114 21.11 7.90 12.20
CA PRO A 114 22.16 7.23 12.97
C PRO A 114 23.10 6.46 12.02
N PRO A 115 24.39 6.30 12.39
CA PRO A 115 25.34 5.52 11.60
C PRO A 115 24.81 4.10 11.35
N PRO A 116 24.94 3.58 10.11
CA PRO A 116 24.45 2.24 9.78
C PRO A 116 25.37 1.15 10.37
N ARG A 117 24.81 -0.05 10.42
CA ARG A 117 25.56 -1.29 10.72
C ARG A 117 25.88 -2.03 9.43
N PRO A 118 27.17 -2.37 9.14
CA PRO A 118 27.49 -3.15 7.96
C PRO A 118 26.96 -4.59 8.07
N SER A 119 26.63 -5.19 6.93
CA SER A 119 26.32 -6.63 6.87
C SER A 119 27.56 -7.47 7.16
N VAL A 120 27.35 -8.66 7.76
CA VAL A 120 28.40 -9.57 8.19
C VAL A 120 28.17 -10.96 7.60
N GLY A 121 29.16 -11.47 6.85
CA GLY A 121 29.13 -12.82 6.30
C GLY A 121 28.12 -13.04 5.17
N THR A 122 27.66 -11.97 4.51
CA THR A 122 26.68 -12.01 3.44
C THR A 122 27.35 -11.99 2.05
N LEU A 123 26.73 -12.65 1.07
CA LEU A 123 27.14 -12.59 -0.34
C LEU A 123 26.80 -11.23 -0.96
N GLN A 124 25.65 -10.65 -0.56
CA GLN A 124 25.26 -9.29 -0.91
C GLN A 124 25.67 -8.35 0.22
N PRO A 125 26.74 -7.55 0.07
CA PRO A 125 27.07 -6.54 1.06
C PRO A 125 26.00 -5.45 1.12
N TYR A 126 25.66 -4.98 2.31
CA TYR A 126 24.74 -3.85 2.52
C TYR A 126 25.07 -3.10 3.82
N GLN A 127 24.55 -1.90 3.92
CA GLN A 127 24.53 -1.09 5.14
C GLN A 127 23.10 -1.08 5.70
N HIS A 128 22.93 -1.52 6.93
CA HIS A 128 21.64 -1.57 7.63
C HIS A 128 21.41 -0.28 8.41
N TYR A 129 20.38 0.48 8.04
CA TYR A 129 19.97 1.72 8.69
C TYR A 129 18.75 1.50 9.55
N GLU A 130 18.72 2.19 10.70
CA GLU A 130 17.57 2.22 11.61
C GLU A 130 17.27 3.67 11.99
N LEU A 131 15.99 4.02 12.01
CA LEU A 131 15.48 5.34 12.43
C LEU A 131 14.30 5.13 13.36
N ALA A 132 14.37 5.74 14.55
CA ALA A 132 13.30 5.74 15.52
C ALA A 132 12.67 7.14 15.62
N LEU A 133 11.36 7.25 15.44
CA LEU A 133 10.60 8.48 15.54
C LEU A 133 9.55 8.37 16.65
N GLY A 134 9.76 9.08 17.75
CA GLY A 134 8.82 9.09 18.87
C GLY A 134 7.61 9.98 18.61
N ALA A 135 6.45 9.61 19.15
CA ALA A 135 5.21 10.36 19.00
C ALA A 135 5.31 11.82 19.49
N GLN A 136 6.19 12.12 20.42
CA GLN A 136 6.44 13.48 20.93
C GLN A 136 7.02 14.45 19.88
N LEU A 137 7.56 13.94 18.76
CA LEU A 137 8.02 14.76 17.65
C LEU A 137 6.84 15.47 16.95
N PHE A 138 5.67 14.85 16.95
CA PHE A 138 4.50 15.31 16.21
C PHE A 138 3.60 16.18 17.08
N GLN A 139 3.21 17.35 16.58
CA GLN A 139 2.27 18.27 17.24
C GLN A 139 0.89 18.24 16.59
N ARG A 140 0.77 17.58 15.43
CA ARG A 140 -0.47 17.53 14.65
C ARG A 140 -0.70 16.12 14.09
N SER A 141 -1.96 15.70 14.10
CA SER A 141 -2.37 14.48 13.41
C SER A 141 -2.52 14.72 11.90
N GLY A 142 -2.33 13.68 11.09
CA GLY A 142 -2.43 13.72 9.63
C GLY A 142 -1.50 12.71 8.98
N ASN A 143 -1.37 12.79 7.66
CA ASN A 143 -0.41 12.00 6.90
C ASN A 143 0.94 12.70 6.85
N TYR A 144 2.00 11.92 7.01
CA TYR A 144 3.38 12.39 6.92
C TYR A 144 4.14 11.56 5.90
N LEU A 145 4.86 12.21 5.02
CA LEU A 145 5.81 11.57 4.14
C LEU A 145 7.20 11.67 4.75
N LEU A 146 7.75 10.51 5.13
CA LEU A 146 9.13 10.38 5.56
C LEU A 146 9.99 10.07 4.34
N GLU A 147 10.89 10.97 3.98
CA GLU A 147 11.86 10.78 2.90
C GLU A 147 13.25 10.53 3.48
N ILE A 148 13.92 9.50 2.99
CA ILE A 148 15.35 9.27 3.22
C ILE A 148 16.10 9.83 2.02
N LEU A 149 17.09 10.66 2.28
CA LEU A 149 17.87 11.40 1.29
C LEU A 149 19.32 10.91 1.31
N ASP A 150 19.96 10.98 0.16
CA ASP A 150 21.39 10.67 0.03
C ASP A 150 22.28 11.69 0.76
N GLU A 151 23.61 11.51 0.68
CA GLU A 151 24.59 12.39 1.32
C GLU A 151 24.50 13.85 0.84
N SER A 152 24.03 14.11 -0.37
CA SER A 152 23.80 15.47 -0.87
C SER A 152 22.57 16.14 -0.25
N GLY A 153 21.65 15.37 0.30
CA GLY A 153 20.35 15.83 0.80
C GLY A 153 19.37 16.20 -0.32
N GLU A 154 19.66 15.89 -1.57
CA GLU A 154 18.85 16.26 -2.73
C GLU A 154 18.09 15.06 -3.33
N ARG A 155 18.74 13.89 -3.39
CA ARG A 155 18.17 12.71 -4.03
C ARG A 155 17.41 11.86 -3.00
N SER A 156 16.14 11.62 -3.24
CA SER A 156 15.33 10.68 -2.45
C SER A 156 15.77 9.24 -2.75
N LEU A 157 16.04 8.47 -1.69
CA LEU A 157 16.33 7.04 -1.74
C LEU A 157 15.13 6.18 -1.34
N LEU A 158 14.35 6.66 -0.38
CA LEU A 158 13.19 5.94 0.14
C LEU A 158 12.11 6.92 0.57
N ARG A 159 10.86 6.63 0.24
CA ARG A 159 9.67 7.35 0.73
C ARG A 159 8.77 6.40 1.49
N VAL A 160 8.47 6.74 2.73
CA VAL A 160 7.65 5.95 3.65
C VAL A 160 6.44 6.76 4.07
N PRO A 161 5.23 6.34 3.69
CA PRO A 161 4.01 6.95 4.20
C PRO A 161 3.78 6.53 5.65
N LEU A 162 3.55 7.49 6.52
CA LEU A 162 3.12 7.24 7.89
C LEU A 162 1.95 8.16 8.26
N SER A 163 1.14 7.77 9.23
CA SER A 163 0.01 8.57 9.68
C SER A 163 0.01 8.70 11.19
N VAL A 164 -0.24 9.91 11.66
CA VAL A 164 -0.37 10.24 13.09
C VAL A 164 -1.85 10.54 13.38
N TYR A 165 -2.46 9.85 14.37
CA TYR A 165 -3.89 9.95 14.64
C TYR A 165 -4.20 10.34 16.10
N GLU A 166 -5.39 10.93 16.34
CA GLU A 166 -5.80 11.45 17.65
C GLU A 166 -6.74 10.52 18.42
N GLN A 167 -7.55 9.71 17.77
CA GLN A 167 -8.61 8.86 18.34
C GLN A 167 -9.70 9.68 19.05
N ARG A 168 -10.20 10.71 18.39
CA ARG A 168 -11.28 11.59 18.92
C ARG A 168 -12.69 11.12 18.56
N LEU A 169 -12.83 10.32 17.49
CA LEU A 169 -14.11 9.78 17.04
C LEU A 169 -14.19 8.29 17.35
N ARG A 170 -15.38 7.84 17.67
CA ARG A 170 -15.68 6.41 17.77
C ARG A 170 -16.16 5.91 16.43
N LEU A 171 -15.35 5.07 15.79
CA LEU A 171 -15.66 4.36 14.57
C LEU A 171 -16.04 2.92 14.92
N GLU A 172 -17.09 2.42 14.30
CA GLU A 172 -17.46 1.01 14.28
C GLU A 172 -17.59 0.57 12.82
N GLY A 173 -17.37 -0.70 12.54
CA GLY A 173 -17.47 -1.17 11.16
C GLY A 173 -17.57 -2.68 11.07
N ARG A 174 -17.91 -3.14 9.88
CA ARG A 174 -17.93 -4.55 9.53
C ARG A 174 -17.65 -4.74 8.05
N VAL A 175 -17.17 -5.92 7.71
CA VAL A 175 -17.01 -6.40 6.34
C VAL A 175 -18.13 -7.38 6.03
N THR A 176 -18.77 -7.22 4.88
CA THR A 176 -19.83 -8.11 4.42
C THR A 176 -19.54 -8.59 2.99
N PRO A 177 -19.84 -9.86 2.66
CA PRO A 177 -19.75 -10.37 1.29
C PRO A 177 -20.92 -9.89 0.41
N ASP A 178 -21.92 -9.23 1.00
CA ASP A 178 -23.11 -8.78 0.30
C ASP A 178 -22.89 -7.38 -0.28
N ALA A 179 -22.10 -7.29 -1.33
CA ALA A 179 -22.03 -6.07 -2.12
C ALA A 179 -23.35 -5.87 -2.89
N TRP A 180 -23.96 -4.70 -2.77
CA TRP A 180 -25.24 -4.40 -3.43
C TRP A 180 -25.16 -4.70 -4.94
N GLY A 181 -26.02 -5.64 -5.39
CA GLY A 181 -26.11 -6.08 -6.77
C GLY A 181 -25.29 -7.34 -7.11
N GLU A 182 -24.36 -7.77 -6.26
CA GLU A 182 -23.58 -9.00 -6.42
C GLU A 182 -23.54 -9.76 -5.10
N LEU A 183 -24.54 -10.60 -4.88
CA LEU A 183 -24.57 -11.48 -3.71
C LEU A 183 -23.49 -12.55 -3.84
N ARG A 184 -22.55 -12.59 -2.87
CA ARG A 184 -21.47 -13.58 -2.78
C ARG A 184 -20.61 -13.70 -4.04
N GLY A 185 -20.45 -12.58 -4.74
CA GLY A 185 -19.53 -12.47 -5.88
C GLY A 185 -18.08 -12.33 -5.43
N GLY A 186 -17.26 -11.77 -6.30
CA GLY A 186 -15.84 -11.49 -6.07
C GLY A 186 -15.58 -10.18 -5.30
N LEU A 187 -16.56 -9.63 -4.55
CA LEU A 187 -16.43 -8.36 -3.85
C LEU A 187 -16.68 -8.49 -2.35
N GLN A 188 -16.05 -7.62 -1.58
CA GLN A 188 -16.34 -7.37 -0.18
C GLN A 188 -16.77 -5.92 0.01
N GLN A 189 -17.77 -5.70 0.85
CA GLN A 189 -18.32 -4.39 1.18
C GLN A 189 -17.91 -4.02 2.60
N VAL A 190 -17.27 -2.88 2.77
CA VAL A 190 -16.97 -2.31 4.10
C VAL A 190 -18.10 -1.35 4.48
N GLU A 191 -18.69 -1.56 5.65
CA GLU A 191 -19.66 -0.66 6.26
C GLU A 191 -19.03 0.03 7.45
N VAL A 192 -19.24 1.34 7.58
CA VAL A 192 -18.66 2.17 8.65
C VAL A 192 -19.76 2.96 9.34
N GLU A 193 -19.66 3.06 10.65
CA GLU A 193 -20.55 3.88 11.48
C GLU A 193 -19.70 4.79 12.38
N LEU A 194 -20.03 6.09 12.38
CA LEU A 194 -19.56 7.04 13.38
C LEU A 194 -20.59 7.12 14.48
N ARG A 195 -20.15 7.00 15.73
CA ARG A 195 -21.04 7.02 16.88
C ARG A 195 -20.59 8.01 17.95
N GLY A 196 -21.57 8.42 18.77
CA GLY A 196 -21.32 9.26 19.95
C GLY A 196 -20.87 10.67 19.61
N LEU A 197 -21.36 11.24 18.49
CA LEU A 197 -21.04 12.60 18.07
C LEU A 197 -21.73 13.62 19.00
N SER A 198 -20.96 14.40 19.74
CA SER A 198 -21.47 15.57 20.45
C SER A 198 -21.95 16.66 19.47
N LEU A 199 -22.77 17.61 19.97
CA LEU A 199 -23.15 18.78 19.17
C LEU A 199 -21.93 19.61 18.72
N ALA A 200 -20.89 19.68 19.56
CA ALA A 200 -19.65 20.37 19.24
C ALA A 200 -18.87 19.63 18.13
N ASP A 201 -18.82 18.28 18.19
CA ASP A 201 -18.17 17.48 17.14
C ASP A 201 -18.89 17.64 15.82
N ARG A 202 -20.24 17.61 15.81
CA ARG A 202 -21.03 17.85 14.59
C ARG A 202 -20.78 19.22 13.98
N ALA A 203 -20.73 20.26 14.80
CA ALA A 203 -20.40 21.60 14.35
C ALA A 203 -18.97 21.68 13.77
N ALA A 204 -18.04 20.89 14.34
CA ALA A 204 -16.67 20.81 13.84
C ALA A 204 -16.54 19.93 12.58
N LEU A 205 -17.34 18.87 12.47
CA LEU A 205 -17.34 17.98 11.31
C LEU A 205 -17.83 18.70 10.05
N GLY A 206 -18.97 19.40 10.11
CA GLY A 206 -19.55 20.10 8.97
C GLY A 206 -19.41 19.29 7.67
N GLU A 207 -19.02 19.95 6.59
CA GLU A 207 -18.65 19.29 5.32
C GLU A 207 -17.18 18.78 5.29
N GLY A 208 -16.46 18.93 6.41
CA GLY A 208 -15.02 18.66 6.51
C GLY A 208 -14.63 17.20 6.78
N LEU A 209 -15.58 16.29 7.03
CA LEU A 209 -15.30 14.89 7.27
C LEU A 209 -14.98 14.14 5.96
N GLN A 210 -13.89 13.41 5.96
CA GLN A 210 -13.48 12.53 4.88
C GLN A 210 -13.10 11.17 5.46
N LEU A 211 -13.78 10.11 5.02
CA LEU A 211 -13.45 8.74 5.38
C LEU A 211 -12.75 8.06 4.22
N PHE A 212 -11.64 7.41 4.53
CA PHE A 212 -10.93 6.54 3.61
C PHE A 212 -10.90 5.13 4.15
N VAL A 213 -11.05 4.14 3.27
CA VAL A 213 -10.91 2.72 3.58
C VAL A 213 -9.75 2.18 2.77
N ILE A 214 -8.86 1.44 3.43
CA ILE A 214 -7.66 0.84 2.85
C ILE A 214 -7.70 -0.66 3.10
N GLN A 215 -7.46 -1.47 2.07
CA GLN A 215 -7.37 -2.93 2.16
C GLN A 215 -5.90 -3.36 2.33
N ASP A 216 -5.64 -4.29 3.27
CA ASP A 216 -4.34 -4.95 3.51
C ASP A 216 -3.15 -3.98 3.65
N SER A 217 -3.40 -2.82 4.25
CA SER A 217 -2.37 -1.80 4.45
C SER A 217 -1.70 -1.28 3.16
N ARG A 218 -2.41 -1.33 2.04
CA ARG A 218 -1.95 -0.88 0.73
C ARG A 218 -2.58 0.46 0.37
N TRP A 219 -1.81 1.52 0.38
CA TRP A 219 -2.30 2.88 0.07
C TRP A 219 -2.90 3.00 -1.34
N GLU A 220 -2.45 2.20 -2.30
CA GLU A 220 -3.00 2.14 -3.65
C GLU A 220 -4.44 1.62 -3.72
N THR A 221 -4.92 0.96 -2.66
CA THR A 221 -6.31 0.52 -2.54
C THR A 221 -7.20 1.54 -1.85
N ALA A 222 -6.64 2.66 -1.36
CA ALA A 222 -7.38 3.65 -0.60
C ALA A 222 -8.59 4.19 -1.39
N GLN A 223 -9.77 4.05 -0.83
CA GLN A 223 -11.01 4.56 -1.40
C GLN A 223 -11.65 5.56 -0.45
N ARG A 224 -11.99 6.74 -0.95
CA ARG A 224 -12.73 7.74 -0.19
C ARG A 224 -14.21 7.41 -0.23
N LEU A 225 -14.85 7.29 0.94
CA LEU A 225 -16.29 7.10 1.03
C LEU A 225 -17.02 8.37 0.56
N GLY A 226 -18.20 8.16 -0.04
CA GLY A 226 -19.09 9.24 -0.43
C GLY A 226 -19.85 9.84 0.75
N GLN A 227 -21.05 10.37 0.48
CA GLN A 227 -21.93 10.86 1.53
C GLN A 227 -22.45 9.72 2.41
N PRO A 228 -22.78 9.98 3.68
CA PRO A 228 -23.40 9.00 4.54
C PRO A 228 -24.72 8.50 3.94
N SER A 229 -25.03 7.23 4.15
CA SER A 229 -26.31 6.62 3.76
C SER A 229 -27.43 6.98 4.72
N ASP A 230 -27.09 7.32 5.96
CA ASP A 230 -28.02 7.74 7.00
C ASP A 230 -27.31 8.68 8.00
N GLU A 231 -28.04 9.71 8.44
CA GLU A 231 -27.58 10.69 9.43
C GLU A 231 -28.60 10.75 10.59
N GLY A 232 -28.22 10.14 11.71
CA GLY A 232 -29.01 10.13 12.92
C GLY A 232 -28.58 11.17 13.95
N SER A 233 -29.34 11.27 15.07
CA SER A 233 -29.00 12.14 16.19
C SER A 233 -27.71 11.75 16.93
N ASP A 234 -27.24 10.53 16.79
CA ASP A 234 -26.10 9.98 17.51
C ASP A 234 -24.88 9.70 16.60
N GLY A 235 -25.04 9.82 15.26
CA GLY A 235 -23.93 9.48 14.36
C GLY A 235 -24.30 9.49 12.88
N GLN A 236 -23.40 8.96 12.08
CA GLN A 236 -23.53 8.81 10.64
C GLN A 236 -23.20 7.38 10.24
N SER A 237 -23.94 6.82 9.28
CA SER A 237 -23.74 5.49 8.72
C SER A 237 -23.34 5.55 7.25
N TYR A 238 -22.38 4.73 6.87
CA TYR A 238 -21.90 4.57 5.49
C TYR A 238 -22.09 3.11 5.07
N ARG A 239 -23.27 2.80 4.56
CA ARG A 239 -23.67 1.45 4.12
C ARG A 239 -23.93 1.44 2.63
N GLY A 240 -23.60 0.33 1.96
CA GLY A 240 -23.89 0.13 0.54
C GLY A 240 -23.14 1.08 -0.41
N SER A 241 -22.15 1.84 0.06
CA SER A 241 -21.37 2.75 -0.76
C SER A 241 -20.57 1.98 -1.82
N ALA A 242 -20.68 2.39 -3.09
CA ALA A 242 -19.86 1.81 -4.15
C ALA A 242 -18.36 2.04 -3.92
N ALA A 243 -18.00 3.15 -3.27
CA ALA A 243 -16.62 3.46 -2.89
C ALA A 243 -16.10 2.65 -1.69
N ALA A 244 -16.92 1.76 -1.10
CA ALA A 244 -16.50 0.86 -0.05
C ALA A 244 -16.50 -0.60 -0.49
N ARG A 245 -16.45 -0.85 -1.81
CA ARG A 245 -16.39 -2.19 -2.41
C ARG A 245 -14.98 -2.47 -2.86
N PHE A 246 -14.46 -3.61 -2.44
CA PHE A 246 -13.11 -4.06 -2.74
C PHE A 246 -13.17 -5.42 -3.43
N ALA A 247 -12.25 -5.66 -4.36
CA ALA A 247 -12.03 -6.99 -4.89
C ALA A 247 -11.67 -7.93 -3.72
N ALA A 248 -12.34 -9.06 -3.67
CA ALA A 248 -12.15 -10.01 -2.57
C ALA A 248 -10.83 -10.80 -2.70
N GLY A 249 -10.17 -10.74 -3.86
CA GLY A 249 -8.89 -11.39 -4.06
C GLY A 249 -8.92 -12.89 -3.76
N SER A 250 -7.74 -13.44 -3.52
CA SER A 250 -7.54 -14.84 -3.16
C SER A 250 -6.29 -14.96 -2.28
N GLY A 251 -6.06 -16.13 -1.70
CA GLY A 251 -4.87 -16.37 -0.86
C GLY A 251 -3.56 -16.17 -1.61
N TYR A 252 -2.57 -15.68 -0.91
CA TYR A 252 -1.22 -15.45 -1.44
C TYR A 252 -0.43 -16.75 -1.55
N TYR A 253 0.53 -16.80 -2.45
CA TYR A 253 1.57 -17.83 -2.47
C TYR A 253 2.62 -17.53 -1.43
N ARG A 254 3.26 -18.58 -0.89
CA ARG A 254 4.27 -18.48 0.16
C ARG A 254 5.63 -18.94 -0.33
N VAL A 255 6.67 -18.27 0.14
CA VAL A 255 8.06 -18.69 0.03
C VAL A 255 8.76 -18.45 1.36
N GLU A 256 9.55 -19.45 1.80
CA GLU A 256 10.40 -19.34 2.98
C GLU A 256 11.82 -19.75 2.60
N HIS A 257 12.76 -18.82 2.77
CA HIS A 257 14.16 -19.02 2.39
C HIS A 257 15.10 -18.42 3.47
N ARG A 258 15.07 -19.02 4.66
CA ARG A 258 15.82 -18.56 5.84
C ARG A 258 17.26 -19.11 5.93
N SER A 259 17.69 -19.91 4.97
CA SER A 259 19.00 -20.57 4.99
C SER A 259 19.49 -20.84 3.58
N ASP A 260 20.82 -20.79 3.40
CA ASP A 260 21.49 -21.14 2.16
C ASP A 260 21.57 -22.66 1.93
N ARG A 261 21.36 -23.46 2.98
CA ARG A 261 21.56 -24.93 3.00
C ARG A 261 20.37 -25.71 3.54
N GLY A 262 19.35 -25.04 4.04
CA GLY A 262 18.20 -25.67 4.67
C GLY A 262 17.03 -25.90 3.70
N PRO A 263 16.03 -26.68 4.11
CA PRO A 263 14.80 -26.82 3.36
C PRO A 263 14.12 -25.45 3.24
N SER A 264 13.60 -25.16 2.05
CA SER A 264 12.93 -23.90 1.72
C SER A 264 11.54 -24.21 1.21
N GLN A 265 10.52 -23.61 1.79
CA GLN A 265 9.14 -23.76 1.32
C GLN A 265 8.93 -22.95 0.04
N GLY A 266 8.28 -23.54 -0.96
CA GLY A 266 7.98 -22.87 -2.23
C GLY A 266 9.13 -22.86 -3.23
N VAL A 267 10.31 -23.38 -2.87
CA VAL A 267 11.50 -23.45 -3.71
C VAL A 267 11.62 -24.84 -4.35
N GLY A 268 11.81 -24.89 -5.68
CA GLY A 268 11.99 -26.11 -6.45
C GLY A 268 13.45 -26.48 -6.71
N ALA A 269 14.31 -25.49 -6.91
CA ALA A 269 15.72 -25.67 -7.20
C ALA A 269 16.56 -24.45 -6.79
N SER A 270 17.88 -24.64 -6.71
CA SER A 270 18.85 -23.56 -6.54
C SER A 270 19.77 -23.45 -7.74
N TYR A 271 20.32 -22.27 -8.00
CA TYR A 271 21.28 -22.00 -9.08
C TYR A 271 22.26 -20.89 -8.67
N SER A 272 23.35 -20.76 -9.39
CA SER A 272 24.25 -19.61 -9.23
C SER A 272 23.75 -18.47 -10.11
N SER A 273 23.40 -17.34 -9.50
CA SER A 273 22.93 -16.19 -10.26
C SER A 273 24.08 -15.46 -10.96
N ALA A 274 23.76 -14.67 -11.99
CA ALA A 274 24.75 -13.83 -12.67
C ALA A 274 25.30 -12.71 -11.78
N SER A 275 24.57 -12.32 -10.74
CA SER A 275 24.98 -11.34 -9.74
C SER A 275 25.90 -11.94 -8.64
N GLY A 276 26.13 -13.24 -8.66
CA GLY A 276 26.91 -13.96 -7.63
C GLY A 276 26.10 -14.35 -6.39
N LEU A 277 24.81 -14.06 -6.36
CA LEU A 277 23.90 -14.47 -5.28
C LEU A 277 23.51 -15.94 -5.41
N LEU A 278 23.06 -16.53 -4.30
CA LEU A 278 22.32 -17.78 -4.35
C LEU A 278 20.97 -17.53 -5.05
N GLY A 279 20.79 -18.14 -6.23
CA GLY A 279 19.54 -18.11 -6.95
C GLY A 279 18.61 -19.22 -6.49
N LEU A 280 17.34 -18.92 -6.29
CA LEU A 280 16.29 -19.86 -5.91
C LEU A 280 15.18 -19.83 -6.95
N GLU A 281 14.97 -20.94 -7.65
CA GLU A 281 13.86 -21.13 -8.56
C GLU A 281 12.62 -21.53 -7.77
N LEU A 282 11.60 -20.67 -7.76
CA LEU A 282 10.35 -21.00 -7.09
C LEU A 282 9.54 -22.00 -7.92
N HIS A 283 8.71 -22.80 -7.26
CA HIS A 283 7.76 -23.64 -7.98
C HIS A 283 6.89 -22.81 -8.92
N PRO A 284 6.82 -23.16 -10.21
CA PRO A 284 5.98 -22.45 -11.15
C PRO A 284 4.52 -22.42 -10.71
N ARG A 285 3.87 -21.28 -10.83
CA ARG A 285 2.46 -21.11 -10.51
C ARG A 285 1.64 -21.04 -11.79
N GLN A 286 0.36 -21.37 -11.70
CA GLN A 286 -0.60 -21.24 -12.79
C GLN A 286 -1.66 -20.23 -12.39
N PRO A 287 -2.26 -19.50 -13.37
CA PRO A 287 -3.45 -18.72 -13.08
C PRO A 287 -4.52 -19.60 -12.46
N ARG A 288 -5.15 -19.09 -11.42
CA ARG A 288 -6.24 -19.78 -10.70
C ARG A 288 -7.55 -19.00 -10.71
N GLY A 289 -7.66 -17.98 -11.56
CA GLY A 289 -8.90 -17.29 -11.83
C GLY A 289 -9.98 -18.29 -12.26
N GLY A 290 -11.14 -18.22 -11.61
CA GLY A 290 -12.23 -19.16 -11.86
C GLY A 290 -12.11 -20.53 -11.17
N GLN A 291 -11.04 -20.80 -10.41
CA GLN A 291 -10.95 -22.00 -9.57
C GLN A 291 -11.71 -21.80 -8.25
N PRO A 292 -12.17 -22.88 -7.61
CA PRO A 292 -12.80 -22.79 -6.28
C PRO A 292 -11.85 -22.20 -5.24
N PHE A 293 -12.44 -21.56 -4.20
CA PHE A 293 -11.68 -21.04 -3.06
C PHE A 293 -10.95 -22.18 -2.32
N SER A 294 -9.70 -21.92 -1.95
CA SER A 294 -8.88 -22.82 -1.14
C SER A 294 -8.75 -22.24 0.28
N TYR A 295 -9.19 -23.02 1.28
CA TYR A 295 -9.06 -22.66 2.69
C TYR A 295 -7.62 -22.94 3.18
N GLU A 296 -6.74 -21.98 3.04
CA GLU A 296 -5.37 -22.01 3.57
C GLU A 296 -5.18 -20.84 4.54
N GLU A 297 -4.30 -21.02 5.54
CA GLU A 297 -3.88 -19.90 6.38
C GLU A 297 -3.30 -18.78 5.51
N GLN A 298 -3.77 -17.56 5.69
CA GLN A 298 -3.39 -16.40 4.89
C GLN A 298 -2.88 -15.29 5.80
N ARG A 299 -1.85 -14.58 5.35
CA ARG A 299 -1.26 -13.45 6.04
C ARG A 299 -1.19 -12.20 5.15
N GLN A 300 -1.98 -12.19 4.12
CA GLN A 300 -2.24 -11.05 3.22
C GLN A 300 -0.98 -10.39 2.67
N GLY A 301 -0.04 -11.20 2.22
CA GLY A 301 1.20 -10.73 1.60
C GLY A 301 2.29 -10.33 2.60
N LEU A 302 2.22 -10.79 3.85
CA LEU A 302 3.17 -10.48 4.92
C LEU A 302 4.62 -10.84 4.55
N GLN A 303 5.55 -9.98 4.97
CA GLN A 303 6.99 -10.24 4.97
C GLN A 303 7.53 -10.35 6.41
N LEU A 304 8.25 -11.42 6.71
CA LEU A 304 8.98 -11.59 7.95
C LEU A 304 10.46 -11.85 7.66
N LEU A 305 11.30 -10.86 7.88
CA LEU A 305 12.74 -11.01 7.74
C LEU A 305 13.29 -11.88 8.87
N SER A 306 13.93 -12.99 8.52
CA SER A 306 14.48 -13.93 9.49
C SER A 306 15.55 -14.81 8.85
N THR A 307 16.51 -15.23 9.62
CA THR A 307 17.52 -16.22 9.26
C THR A 307 17.53 -17.34 10.29
N LEU A 308 18.00 -18.54 9.92
CA LEU A 308 18.17 -19.64 10.86
C LEU A 308 19.36 -19.46 11.80
N ARG A 309 20.29 -18.58 11.45
CA ARG A 309 21.50 -18.29 12.22
C ARG A 309 21.75 -16.79 12.21
N GLY A 310 22.14 -16.25 13.37
CA GLY A 310 22.52 -14.88 13.50
C GLY A 310 21.36 -13.89 13.51
N GLU A 311 21.70 -12.61 13.42
CA GLU A 311 20.77 -11.50 13.44
C GLU A 311 20.28 -11.19 12.03
N SER A 312 18.96 -11.19 11.79
CA SER A 312 18.39 -10.94 10.47
C SER A 312 18.70 -9.54 9.93
N ALA A 313 18.94 -8.57 10.81
CA ALA A 313 19.25 -7.19 10.41
C ALA A 313 20.58 -7.08 9.66
N THR A 314 21.64 -7.73 10.14
CA THR A 314 23.00 -7.62 9.60
C THR A 314 23.59 -8.91 9.04
N GLU A 315 23.05 -10.10 9.39
CA GLU A 315 23.53 -11.40 8.95
C GLU A 315 22.57 -12.12 7.98
N GLY A 316 21.37 -11.56 7.76
CA GLY A 316 20.45 -12.04 6.74
C GLY A 316 20.94 -11.70 5.34
N ASP A 317 21.19 -12.71 4.50
CA ASP A 317 21.65 -12.51 3.13
C ASP A 317 20.49 -12.27 2.15
N TYR A 318 20.82 -11.89 0.94
CA TYR A 318 19.90 -11.75 -0.18
C TYR A 318 20.00 -12.95 -1.10
N HIS A 319 18.85 -13.54 -1.44
CA HIS A 319 18.74 -14.57 -2.46
C HIS A 319 18.04 -14.00 -3.69
N GLU A 320 18.48 -14.38 -4.88
CA GLU A 320 17.77 -14.04 -6.13
C GLU A 320 16.61 -15.01 -6.31
N LEU A 321 15.39 -14.58 -5.99
CA LEU A 321 14.17 -15.37 -6.15
C LEU A 321 13.65 -15.25 -7.59
N ARG A 322 13.50 -16.37 -8.30
CA ARG A 322 12.90 -16.41 -9.64
C ARG A 322 11.43 -16.82 -9.54
N PHE A 323 10.57 -15.87 -9.79
CA PHE A 323 9.13 -16.04 -9.86
C PHE A 323 8.72 -16.46 -11.28
N ARG A 324 7.80 -17.42 -11.37
CA ARG A 324 7.29 -17.91 -12.66
C ARG A 324 5.79 -18.14 -12.59
N LEU A 325 5.05 -17.51 -13.53
CA LEU A 325 3.64 -17.76 -13.78
C LEU A 325 3.50 -18.41 -15.14
N GLN A 326 3.09 -19.68 -15.19
CA GLN A 326 2.84 -20.41 -16.43
C GLN A 326 1.58 -19.87 -17.09
N CYS A 327 1.71 -19.44 -18.33
CA CYS A 327 0.62 -18.94 -19.14
C CYS A 327 0.86 -19.38 -20.58
N PRO A 328 -0.01 -20.22 -21.18
CA PRO A 328 0.19 -20.76 -22.52
C PRO A 328 0.38 -19.70 -23.61
N GLU A 329 -0.27 -18.55 -23.45
CA GLU A 329 -0.21 -17.41 -24.35
C GLU A 329 -0.03 -16.10 -23.54
N PRO A 330 0.60 -15.07 -24.13
CA PRO A 330 0.71 -13.78 -23.48
C PRO A 330 -0.66 -13.13 -23.31
N LEU A 331 -0.87 -12.48 -22.18
CA LEU A 331 -2.07 -11.70 -21.88
C LEU A 331 -2.02 -10.32 -22.56
N ALA A 332 -3.16 -9.77 -22.89
CA ALA A 332 -3.28 -8.39 -23.39
C ALA A 332 -3.18 -7.39 -22.25
N GLY A 333 -1.95 -7.22 -21.72
CA GLY A 333 -1.66 -6.37 -20.57
C GLY A 333 -0.36 -6.78 -19.89
N ARG A 334 -0.19 -6.36 -18.64
CA ARG A 334 1.05 -6.56 -17.88
C ARG A 334 0.79 -7.30 -16.57
N VAL A 335 1.75 -8.10 -16.14
CA VAL A 335 1.70 -8.91 -14.92
C VAL A 335 2.75 -8.38 -13.94
N TYR A 336 2.37 -8.24 -12.67
CA TYR A 336 3.24 -7.73 -11.62
C TYR A 336 3.19 -8.62 -10.37
N LEU A 337 4.25 -8.54 -9.55
CA LEU A 337 4.24 -9.08 -8.19
C LEU A 337 3.62 -8.09 -7.21
N GLU A 338 2.92 -8.60 -6.21
CA GLU A 338 2.37 -7.86 -5.09
C GLU A 338 2.59 -8.61 -3.78
N GLY A 339 2.76 -7.86 -2.68
CA GLY A 339 3.04 -8.31 -1.33
C GLY A 339 3.88 -7.29 -0.58
N GLU A 340 4.03 -7.44 0.74
CA GLU A 340 4.76 -6.47 1.56
C GLU A 340 6.22 -6.30 1.15
N ALA A 341 6.87 -7.37 0.69
CA ALA A 341 8.24 -7.33 0.18
C ALA A 341 8.43 -6.39 -1.02
N PHE A 342 7.36 -6.06 -1.72
CA PHE A 342 7.36 -5.21 -2.91
C PHE A 342 6.72 -3.83 -2.68
N ARG A 343 6.24 -3.55 -1.47
CA ARG A 343 5.46 -2.34 -1.13
C ARG A 343 6.13 -1.05 -1.56
N TYR A 344 7.44 -0.93 -1.37
CA TYR A 344 8.21 0.27 -1.71
C TYR A 344 8.81 0.22 -3.12
N MET A 345 8.77 -0.94 -3.76
CA MET A 345 9.35 -1.15 -5.09
C MET A 345 8.44 -0.54 -6.17
N PRO A 346 8.95 0.34 -7.06
CA PRO A 346 8.19 0.85 -8.19
C PRO A 346 7.59 -0.27 -9.04
N LEU A 347 6.45 0.00 -9.65
CA LEU A 347 5.69 -1.01 -10.41
C LEU A 347 6.53 -1.62 -11.54
N GLU A 348 7.35 -0.81 -12.20
CA GLU A 348 8.22 -1.23 -13.30
C GLU A 348 9.26 -2.28 -12.88
N ARG A 349 9.71 -2.23 -11.62
CA ARG A 349 10.69 -3.20 -11.09
C ARG A 349 10.08 -4.53 -10.69
N ARG A 350 8.76 -4.60 -10.51
CA ARG A 350 8.02 -5.83 -10.16
C ARG A 350 7.19 -6.38 -11.31
N GLU A 351 7.44 -5.89 -12.54
CA GLU A 351 6.80 -6.37 -13.77
C GLU A 351 7.45 -7.68 -14.23
N LEU A 352 6.64 -8.73 -14.44
CA LEU A 352 7.08 -9.98 -15.04
C LEU A 352 7.06 -9.86 -16.58
N ARG A 353 8.07 -10.41 -17.21
CA ARG A 353 8.17 -10.46 -18.67
C ARG A 353 7.78 -11.84 -19.19
N TYR A 354 7.04 -11.87 -20.30
CA TYR A 354 6.66 -13.10 -20.95
C TYR A 354 7.85 -13.69 -21.73
N ASP A 355 8.13 -14.95 -21.47
CA ASP A 355 9.10 -15.76 -22.22
C ASP A 355 8.36 -16.81 -23.05
N ALA A 356 8.38 -16.65 -24.38
CA ALA A 356 7.71 -17.53 -25.31
C ALA A 356 8.31 -18.94 -25.33
N ALA A 357 9.60 -19.10 -25.02
CA ALA A 357 10.25 -20.40 -25.01
C ALA A 357 9.75 -21.28 -23.86
N THR A 358 9.54 -20.70 -22.70
CA THR A 358 9.02 -21.40 -21.51
C THR A 358 7.51 -21.23 -21.33
N ARG A 359 6.87 -20.42 -22.17
CA ARG A 359 5.44 -20.08 -22.12
C ARG A 359 5.02 -19.61 -20.71
N SER A 360 5.78 -18.68 -20.18
CA SER A 360 5.59 -18.19 -18.81
C SER A 360 6.01 -16.73 -18.65
N TYR A 361 5.37 -16.02 -17.71
CA TYR A 361 5.84 -14.74 -17.20
C TYR A 361 6.89 -14.99 -16.13
N GLN A 362 8.01 -14.25 -16.19
CA GLN A 362 9.14 -14.45 -15.29
C GLN A 362 9.69 -13.13 -14.78
N LEU A 363 10.18 -13.17 -13.53
CA LEU A 363 10.94 -12.08 -12.91
C LEU A 363 11.90 -12.69 -11.88
N ALA A 364 13.15 -12.21 -11.84
CA ALA A 364 14.11 -12.54 -10.80
C ALA A 364 14.44 -11.27 -10.02
N LEU A 365 14.35 -11.35 -8.67
CA LEU A 365 14.61 -10.23 -7.77
C LEU A 365 15.42 -10.67 -6.56
N PRO A 366 16.41 -9.87 -6.11
CA PRO A 366 17.06 -10.08 -4.83
C PRO A 366 16.11 -9.74 -3.69
N LEU A 367 15.80 -10.71 -2.84
CA LEU A 367 15.02 -10.53 -1.62
C LEU A 367 15.81 -11.03 -0.41
N LYS A 368 15.71 -10.30 0.71
CA LYS A 368 16.37 -10.66 1.97
C LYS A 368 15.75 -11.91 2.57
N GLN A 369 16.57 -12.76 3.16
CA GLN A 369 16.17 -14.00 3.83
C GLN A 369 14.97 -13.80 4.76
N GLY A 370 14.03 -14.74 4.68
CA GLY A 370 12.84 -14.70 5.49
C GLY A 370 11.69 -15.55 4.96
N TYR A 371 10.51 -15.18 5.42
CA TYR A 371 9.22 -15.63 4.95
C TYR A 371 8.57 -14.49 4.18
N GLN A 372 8.07 -14.74 2.97
CA GLN A 372 7.33 -13.77 2.18
C GLN A 372 6.09 -14.42 1.58
N GLU A 373 5.01 -13.67 1.58
CA GLU A 373 3.85 -13.98 0.78
C GLU A 373 3.78 -13.05 -0.43
N TYR A 374 3.36 -13.60 -1.57
CA TYR A 374 3.25 -12.86 -2.82
C TYR A 374 2.06 -13.33 -3.64
N GLN A 375 1.56 -12.45 -4.49
CA GLN A 375 0.57 -12.79 -5.51
C GLN A 375 0.93 -12.14 -6.84
N PHE A 376 0.25 -12.58 -7.89
CA PHE A 376 0.33 -11.97 -9.20
C PHE A 376 -0.89 -11.07 -9.40
N VAL A 377 -0.63 -9.84 -9.85
CA VAL A 377 -1.69 -8.90 -10.22
C VAL A 377 -1.55 -8.53 -11.68
N TYR A 378 -2.67 -8.26 -12.32
CA TYR A 378 -2.77 -8.02 -13.75
C TYR A 378 -3.26 -6.59 -14.01
N ARG A 379 -2.65 -5.92 -14.96
CA ARG A 379 -3.12 -4.65 -15.49
C ARG A 379 -3.51 -4.84 -16.96
N PRO A 380 -4.82 -4.85 -17.26
CA PRO A 380 -5.29 -4.94 -18.64
C PRO A 380 -4.76 -3.81 -19.51
N GLU A 381 -4.58 -4.05 -20.80
CA GLU A 381 -4.23 -3.00 -21.75
C GLU A 381 -5.30 -1.90 -21.77
N GLY A 382 -4.85 -0.63 -21.73
CA GLY A 382 -5.74 0.53 -21.64
C GLY A 382 -6.36 0.78 -20.27
N SER A 383 -5.96 0.04 -19.23
CA SER A 383 -6.39 0.25 -17.84
C SER A 383 -5.22 0.68 -16.97
N ASP A 384 -5.47 1.62 -16.03
CA ASP A 384 -4.52 1.98 -14.98
C ASP A 384 -4.73 1.17 -13.69
N ARG A 385 -5.77 0.30 -13.65
CA ARG A 385 -6.10 -0.47 -12.47
C ARG A 385 -5.43 -1.83 -12.49
N LEU A 386 -4.88 -2.22 -11.34
CA LEU A 386 -4.45 -3.58 -11.06
C LEU A 386 -5.67 -4.40 -10.60
N GLU A 387 -5.75 -5.64 -11.07
CA GLU A 387 -6.79 -6.59 -10.69
C GLU A 387 -6.22 -7.95 -10.32
N THR A 388 -6.93 -8.68 -9.48
CA THR A 388 -6.61 -10.04 -9.03
C THR A 388 -7.43 -11.10 -9.75
N ALA A 389 -8.64 -10.76 -10.21
CA ALA A 389 -9.63 -11.69 -10.76
C ALA A 389 -9.08 -12.64 -11.82
N THR A 390 -8.35 -12.10 -12.80
CA THR A 390 -7.83 -12.86 -13.94
C THR A 390 -6.82 -13.92 -13.53
N LEU A 391 -5.90 -13.57 -12.61
CA LEU A 391 -4.76 -14.43 -12.27
C LEU A 391 -4.95 -15.21 -10.97
N MET A 392 -5.56 -14.61 -9.97
CA MET A 392 -5.70 -15.18 -8.65
C MET A 392 -7.13 -15.63 -8.34
N GLY A 393 -8.13 -15.05 -9.01
CA GLY A 393 -9.54 -15.18 -8.64
C GLY A 393 -9.92 -14.20 -7.53
N ASP A 394 -11.22 -13.96 -7.39
CA ASP A 394 -11.81 -13.15 -6.33
C ASP A 394 -12.86 -13.98 -5.59
N HIS A 395 -12.67 -14.16 -4.29
CA HIS A 395 -13.50 -15.02 -3.47
C HIS A 395 -13.90 -14.30 -2.19
N TYR A 396 -15.20 -14.08 -1.97
CA TYR A 396 -15.70 -13.36 -0.80
C TYR A 396 -15.26 -13.96 0.56
N GLN A 397 -14.85 -15.24 0.55
CA GLN A 397 -14.32 -15.95 1.73
C GLN A 397 -12.89 -15.54 2.10
N THR A 398 -12.17 -14.85 1.22
CA THR A 398 -10.81 -14.39 1.50
C THR A 398 -10.82 -13.44 2.69
N GLU A 399 -9.99 -13.72 3.70
CA GLU A 399 -9.82 -12.82 4.84
C GLU A 399 -8.95 -11.64 4.43
N HIS A 400 -9.44 -10.43 4.66
CA HIS A 400 -8.71 -9.18 4.46
C HIS A 400 -8.78 -8.32 5.70
N HIS A 401 -7.76 -7.49 5.88
CA HIS A 401 -7.72 -6.46 6.92
C HIS A 401 -8.03 -5.10 6.30
N TYR A 402 -8.98 -4.39 6.89
CA TYR A 402 -9.34 -3.05 6.43
C TYR A 402 -9.01 -2.02 7.48
N THR A 403 -8.40 -0.92 7.05
CA THR A 403 -8.16 0.24 7.89
C THR A 403 -9.03 1.40 7.43
N VAL A 404 -9.83 1.94 8.34
CA VAL A 404 -10.64 3.14 8.10
C VAL A 404 -9.95 4.32 8.74
N LEU A 405 -9.75 5.38 7.96
CA LEU A 405 -9.13 6.64 8.38
C LEU A 405 -10.17 7.76 8.30
N ALA A 406 -10.39 8.47 9.42
CA ALA A 406 -11.32 9.59 9.50
C ALA A 406 -10.58 10.92 9.61
N TYR A 407 -10.55 11.68 8.51
CA TYR A 407 -9.98 13.03 8.48
C TYR A 407 -11.06 14.07 8.67
N VAL A 408 -10.74 15.09 9.47
CA VAL A 408 -11.65 16.21 9.72
C VAL A 408 -10.90 17.51 9.50
N ARG A 409 -11.48 18.39 8.66
CA ARG A 409 -11.06 19.79 8.53
C ARG A 409 -12.06 20.67 9.23
N SER A 410 -11.70 21.16 10.42
CA SER A 410 -12.51 22.17 11.10
C SER A 410 -12.35 23.53 10.41
N HIS A 411 -13.26 24.48 10.71
CA HIS A 411 -13.23 25.83 10.10
C HIS A 411 -11.91 26.59 10.35
N SER A 412 -11.20 26.27 11.44
CA SER A 412 -9.90 26.89 11.77
C SER A 412 -8.69 26.14 11.19
N ASP A 413 -8.88 24.96 10.63
CA ASP A 413 -7.80 24.12 10.14
C ASP A 413 -7.49 24.37 8.65
N ARG A 414 -6.25 24.68 8.33
CA ARG A 414 -5.77 24.79 6.96
C ARG A 414 -5.57 23.41 6.30
N THR A 415 -5.21 22.40 7.08
CA THR A 415 -5.02 21.00 6.65
C THR A 415 -5.87 20.08 7.51
N PRO A 416 -6.56 19.07 6.97
CA PRO A 416 -7.32 18.11 7.75
C PRO A 416 -6.46 17.39 8.79
N ARG A 417 -7.07 17.03 9.91
CA ARG A 417 -6.47 16.20 10.97
C ARG A 417 -7.02 14.79 10.90
N LEU A 418 -6.20 13.79 11.20
CA LEU A 418 -6.64 12.40 11.32
C LEU A 418 -7.19 12.16 12.74
N TRP A 419 -8.51 12.21 12.88
CA TRP A 419 -9.17 12.14 14.18
C TRP A 419 -9.41 10.73 14.67
N ALA A 420 -9.52 9.75 13.80
CA ALA A 420 -9.69 8.36 14.22
C ALA A 420 -9.17 7.36 13.18
N VAL A 421 -8.80 6.19 13.68
CA VAL A 421 -8.44 4.99 12.93
C VAL A 421 -9.26 3.82 13.48
N LEU A 422 -9.79 2.99 12.58
CA LEU A 422 -10.42 1.72 12.90
C LEU A 422 -9.78 0.63 12.07
N GLN A 423 -9.45 -0.49 12.69
CA GLN A 423 -8.97 -1.71 12.02
C GLN A 423 -10.05 -2.79 12.13
N LEU A 424 -10.34 -3.46 11.00
CA LEU A 424 -11.35 -4.49 10.82
C LEU A 424 -10.74 -5.78 10.29
#